data_430326a93e19b81429f53c6da54a93f1
#
_entry.id   430326a93e19b81429f53c6da54a93f1
#
_cell.length_a   1.000
_cell.length_b   1.000
_cell.length_c   1.000
_cell.angle_alpha   90.00
_cell.angle_beta   90.00
_cell.angle_gamma   90.00
#
_symmetry.space_group_name_H-M   'P 1'
#
loop_
_entity.id
_entity.type
_entity.pdbx_description
1 polymer ?
#
loop_
_entity_poly.entity_id
_entity_poly.type
_entity_poly.pdbx_seq_one_letter_code
_entity_poly.pdbx_strand_id
1 'polypeptide(L)'
;LERRTVIYFSAEWCTPCKKLAPMLEKTVRKYKDDIDFIKVDADAEKPLVNFYGIKSVPTFVLVKGNDSFEVTPVTVNPQFLEDYFYKALIKK
;
A
#
# COMPACT_ATOMS: atom_id res chain seq x y z
N LEU A 1 12.43 17.30 3.45
CA LEU A 1 11.13 16.66 3.43
C LEU A 1 11.27 15.16 3.40
N GLU A 2 10.55 14.50 4.26
CA GLU A 2 10.56 13.05 4.30
C GLU A 2 9.67 12.49 3.21
N ARG A 3 10.15 11.42 2.59
CA ARG A 3 9.35 10.72 1.60
C ARG A 3 8.25 9.93 2.32
N ARG A 4 7.13 9.82 1.66
CA ARG A 4 6.06 8.95 2.15
C ARG A 4 6.40 7.52 1.80
N THR A 5 5.98 6.59 2.65
CA THR A 5 6.16 5.17 2.40
C THR A 5 4.80 4.50 2.39
N VAL A 6 4.52 3.76 1.32
CA VAL A 6 3.31 2.95 1.22
C VAL A 6 3.74 1.49 1.31
N ILE A 7 3.19 0.79 2.29
CA ILE A 7 3.44 -0.64 2.45
C ILE A 7 2.21 -1.38 1.94
N TYR A 8 2.41 -2.28 1.00
CA TYR A 8 1.33 -3.02 0.38
C TYR A 8 1.35 -4.47 0.89
N PHE A 9 0.28 -4.84 1.59
CA PHE A 9 0.13 -6.20 2.10
C PHE A 9 -0.69 -7.02 1.12
N SER A 10 -0.11 -8.11 0.64
CA SER A 10 -0.75 -9.02 -0.31
C SER A 10 -0.48 -10.46 0.08
N ALA A 11 -1.04 -11.40 -0.67
CA ALA A 11 -0.80 -12.83 -0.46
C ALA A 11 -0.93 -13.54 -1.81
N GLU A 12 -0.24 -14.66 -1.94
CA GLU A 12 -0.25 -15.41 -3.20
C GLU A 12 -1.63 -15.95 -3.56
N TRP A 13 -2.38 -16.35 -2.53
CA TRP A 13 -3.72 -16.94 -2.75
C TRP A 13 -4.79 -15.87 -3.01
N CYS A 14 -4.44 -14.61 -2.93
CA CYS A 14 -5.39 -13.51 -2.97
C CYS A 14 -5.74 -13.15 -4.42
N THR A 15 -6.93 -13.54 -4.87
CA THR A 15 -7.38 -13.24 -6.23
C THR A 15 -7.47 -11.75 -6.52
N PRO A 16 -8.06 -10.93 -5.62
CA PRO A 16 -8.07 -9.48 -5.86
C PRO A 16 -6.67 -8.90 -5.98
N CYS A 17 -5.70 -9.43 -5.23
CA CYS A 17 -4.32 -8.95 -5.32
C CYS A 17 -3.75 -9.19 -6.71
N LYS A 18 -4.08 -10.34 -7.31
CA LYS A 18 -3.60 -10.68 -8.65
C LYS A 18 -4.17 -9.75 -9.70
N LYS A 19 -5.46 -9.40 -9.56
CA LYS A 19 -6.10 -8.47 -10.48
C LYS A 19 -5.54 -7.07 -10.32
N LEU A 20 -5.17 -6.73 -9.11
CA LEU A 20 -4.65 -5.41 -8.78
C LEU A 20 -3.24 -5.19 -9.36
N ALA A 21 -2.44 -6.26 -9.43
CA ALA A 21 -1.02 -6.15 -9.74
C ALA A 21 -0.68 -5.29 -10.98
N PRO A 22 -1.29 -5.52 -12.16
CA PRO A 22 -0.90 -4.75 -13.33
C PRO A 22 -1.23 -3.27 -13.21
N MET A 23 -2.38 -2.93 -12.63
CA MET A 23 -2.74 -1.52 -12.48
C MET A 23 -1.93 -0.86 -11.38
N LEU A 24 -1.62 -1.61 -10.33
CA LEU A 24 -0.80 -1.09 -9.24
C LEU A 24 0.62 -0.80 -9.71
N GLU A 25 1.17 -1.67 -10.55
CA GLU A 25 2.51 -1.49 -11.07
C GLU A 25 2.65 -0.17 -11.84
N LYS A 26 1.65 0.17 -12.63
CA LYS A 26 1.65 1.42 -13.37
C LYS A 26 1.64 2.63 -12.43
N THR A 27 0.80 2.57 -11.40
CA THR A 27 0.69 3.67 -10.45
C THR A 27 1.96 3.83 -9.63
N VAL A 28 2.54 2.72 -9.18
CA VAL A 28 3.78 2.76 -8.41
C VAL A 28 4.90 3.39 -9.25
N ARG A 29 4.98 3.01 -10.52
CA ARG A 29 6.00 3.57 -11.40
C ARG A 29 5.83 5.08 -11.59
N LYS A 30 4.58 5.53 -11.67
CA LYS A 30 4.28 6.94 -11.83
C LYS A 30 4.76 7.77 -10.65
N TYR A 31 4.69 7.23 -9.44
CA TYR A 31 5.02 7.96 -8.22
C TYR A 31 6.36 7.56 -7.61
N LYS A 32 7.18 6.81 -8.31
CA LYS A 32 8.39 6.23 -7.73
C LYS A 32 9.39 7.25 -7.21
N ASP A 33 9.39 8.45 -7.76
CA ASP A 33 10.33 9.47 -7.32
C ASP A 33 9.87 10.19 -6.05
N ASP A 34 8.62 10.03 -5.69
CA ASP A 34 8.02 10.76 -4.57
C ASP A 34 7.57 9.87 -3.42
N ILE A 35 7.27 8.61 -3.71
CA ILE A 35 6.72 7.69 -2.73
C ILE A 35 7.53 6.39 -2.75
N ASP A 36 8.00 5.98 -1.58
CA ASP A 36 8.63 4.67 -1.43
C ASP A 36 7.55 3.61 -1.31
N PHE A 37 7.67 2.55 -2.08
CA PHE A 37 6.67 1.50 -2.11
C PHE A 37 7.31 0.17 -1.71
N ILE A 38 6.71 -0.50 -0.73
CA ILE A 38 7.21 -1.76 -0.21
C ILE A 38 6.10 -2.80 -0.27
N LYS A 39 6.35 -3.91 -0.94
CA LYS A 39 5.39 -5.00 -1.00
C LYS A 39 5.73 -6.03 0.07
N VAL A 40 4.73 -6.44 0.84
CA VAL A 40 4.88 -7.38 1.94
C VAL A 40 3.94 -8.56 1.74
N ASP A 41 4.48 -9.77 1.90
CA ASP A 41 3.68 -10.99 1.90
C ASP A 41 3.09 -11.15 3.30
N ALA A 42 1.77 -11.02 3.40
CA ALA A 42 1.09 -11.07 4.69
C ALA A 42 1.26 -12.41 5.40
N ASP A 43 1.41 -13.49 4.63
CA ASP A 43 1.59 -14.82 5.22
C ASP A 43 2.98 -15.00 5.81
N ALA A 44 3.98 -14.39 5.18
CA ALA A 44 5.36 -14.52 5.61
C ALA A 44 5.72 -13.55 6.74
N GLU A 45 5.07 -12.38 6.77
CA GLU A 45 5.44 -11.30 7.69
C GLU A 45 4.39 -11.08 8.76
N LYS A 46 4.12 -12.13 9.53
CA LYS A 46 3.11 -12.04 10.60
C LYS A 46 3.38 -10.93 11.62
N PRO A 47 4.63 -10.68 12.03
CA PRO A 47 4.87 -9.58 12.96
C PRO A 47 4.41 -8.22 12.41
N LEU A 48 4.61 -7.97 11.11
CA LEU A 48 4.16 -6.72 10.51
C LEU A 48 2.65 -6.66 10.42
N VAL A 49 2.03 -7.79 10.07
CA VAL A 49 0.56 -7.89 10.03
C VAL A 49 -0.01 -7.51 11.39
N ASN A 50 0.58 -8.05 12.45
CA ASN A 50 0.11 -7.78 13.80
C ASN A 50 0.38 -6.34 14.22
N PHE A 51 1.56 -5.83 13.88
CA PHE A 51 1.94 -4.47 14.28
C PHE A 51 0.98 -3.43 13.68
N TYR A 52 0.65 -3.57 12.40
CA TYR A 52 -0.21 -2.61 11.74
C TYR A 52 -1.69 -2.96 11.84
N GLY A 53 -2.03 -4.07 12.44
CA GLY A 53 -3.43 -4.48 12.59
C GLY A 53 -4.10 -4.82 11.28
N ILE A 54 -3.37 -5.48 10.37
CA ILE A 54 -3.90 -5.85 9.07
C ILE A 54 -4.91 -6.98 9.22
N LYS A 55 -6.11 -6.80 8.68
CA LYS A 55 -7.18 -7.78 8.83
C LYS A 55 -7.56 -8.45 7.51
N SER A 56 -7.10 -7.93 6.40
CA SER A 56 -7.44 -8.47 5.09
C SER A 56 -6.39 -8.04 4.09
N VAL A 57 -6.39 -8.69 2.92
CA VAL A 57 -5.56 -8.30 1.79
C VAL A 57 -6.46 -8.15 0.57
N PRO A 58 -6.16 -7.23 -0.33
CA PRO A 58 -5.05 -6.29 -0.34
C PRO A 58 -5.30 -5.10 0.58
N THR A 59 -4.25 -4.60 1.21
CA THR A 59 -4.35 -3.46 2.14
C THR A 59 -3.09 -2.61 2.01
N PHE A 60 -3.27 -1.29 2.03
CA PHE A 60 -2.18 -0.34 2.06
C PHE A 60 -1.99 0.21 3.46
N VAL A 61 -0.74 0.47 3.83
CA VAL A 61 -0.41 1.23 5.02
C VAL A 61 0.41 2.43 4.57
N LEU A 62 -0.07 3.62 4.86
CA LEU A 62 0.68 4.84 4.59
C LEU A 62 1.41 5.23 5.86
N VAL A 63 2.74 5.18 5.81
CA VAL A 63 3.57 5.57 6.95
C VAL A 63 3.90 7.04 6.78
N LYS A 64 3.49 7.86 7.75
CA LYS A 64 3.59 9.30 7.66
C LYS A 64 4.76 9.87 8.47
N GLY A 65 5.66 9.01 8.88
CA GLY A 65 6.78 9.41 9.70
C GLY A 65 6.45 9.34 11.19
N ASN A 66 7.46 9.39 12.01
CA ASN A 66 7.30 9.25 13.46
C ASN A 66 6.50 7.99 13.77
N ASP A 67 5.42 8.11 14.52
CA ASP A 67 4.64 6.95 14.92
C ASP A 67 3.28 6.90 14.25
N SER A 68 3.09 7.68 13.21
CA SER A 68 1.78 7.83 12.58
C SER A 68 1.68 7.00 11.30
N PHE A 69 0.58 6.26 11.16
CA PHE A 69 0.31 5.51 9.93
C PHE A 69 -1.20 5.36 9.74
N GLU A 70 -1.60 5.10 8.49
CA GLU A 70 -3.00 4.87 8.14
C GLU A 70 -3.13 3.54 7.43
N VAL A 71 -4.11 2.74 7.82
CA VAL A 71 -4.40 1.44 7.21
C VAL A 71 -5.65 1.58 6.35
N THR A 72 -5.54 1.23 5.07
CA THR A 72 -6.64 1.38 4.12
C THR A 72 -6.79 0.13 3.28
N PRO A 73 -7.93 -0.57 3.38
CA PRO A 73 -8.20 -1.68 2.47
C PRO A 73 -8.26 -1.17 1.03
N VAL A 74 -7.70 -1.96 0.11
CA VAL A 74 -7.58 -1.52 -1.28
C VAL A 74 -8.76 -2.01 -2.11
N THR A 75 -9.34 -1.10 -2.88
CA THR A 75 -10.34 -1.44 -3.87
C THR A 75 -9.65 -1.67 -5.21
N VAL A 76 -10.01 -2.76 -5.90
CA VAL A 76 -9.39 -3.10 -7.19
C VAL A 76 -10.01 -2.21 -8.26
N ASN A 77 -9.45 -1.03 -8.41
CA ASN A 77 -9.99 0.00 -9.30
C ASN A 77 -8.87 1.00 -9.60
N PRO A 78 -8.58 1.29 -10.89
CA PRO A 78 -7.50 2.20 -11.23
C PRO A 78 -7.67 3.60 -10.63
N GLN A 79 -8.91 4.10 -10.58
CA GLN A 79 -9.15 5.42 -10.03
C GLN A 79 -8.88 5.46 -8.53
N PHE A 80 -9.23 4.38 -7.82
CA PHE A 80 -8.92 4.27 -6.41
C PHE A 80 -7.42 4.40 -6.17
N LEU A 81 -6.63 3.69 -6.98
CA LEU A 81 -5.18 3.70 -6.83
C LEU A 81 -4.60 5.09 -7.10
N GLU A 82 -5.08 5.74 -8.16
CA GLU A 82 -4.60 7.06 -8.50
C GLU A 82 -4.91 8.05 -7.38
N ASP A 83 -6.15 8.01 -6.88
CA ASP A 83 -6.57 8.90 -5.81
C ASP A 83 -5.79 8.64 -4.53
N TYR A 84 -5.58 7.37 -4.21
CA TYR A 84 -4.86 7.00 -3.00
C TYR A 84 -3.42 7.52 -3.03
N PHE A 85 -2.72 7.28 -4.12
CA PHE A 85 -1.32 7.69 -4.23
C PHE A 85 -1.19 9.20 -4.28
N TYR A 86 -2.10 9.87 -4.96
CA TYR A 86 -2.09 11.33 -5.00
C TYR A 86 -2.28 11.90 -3.60
N LYS A 87 -3.26 11.38 -2.86
CA LYS A 87 -3.50 11.84 -1.50
C LYS A 87 -2.34 11.52 -0.57
N ALA A 88 -1.73 10.35 -0.77
CA ALA A 88 -0.55 9.98 0.02
C ALA A 88 0.58 10.97 -0.19
N LEU A 89 0.74 11.44 -1.42
CA LEU A 89 1.79 12.39 -1.76
C LEU A 89 1.59 13.74 -1.07
N ILE A 90 0.35 14.22 -1.00
CA ILE A 90 0.08 15.56 -0.47
C ILE A 90 -0.30 15.58 1.00
N LYS A 91 -0.55 14.45 1.63
CA LYS A 91 -0.94 14.40 3.04
C LYS A 91 0.20 14.85 3.94
N LYS A 92 -0.18 15.51 5.01
CA LYS A 92 0.79 15.97 6.00
C LYS A 92 0.78 15.17 7.27
#